data_d704c3fb914328a61ee090dbbdf46354
#
_entry.id   d704c3fb914328a61ee090dbbdf46354
#
_cell.length_a   1.000
_cell.length_b   1.000
_cell.length_c   1.000
_cell.angle_alpha   90.00
_cell.angle_beta   90.00
_cell.angle_gamma   90.00
#
_symmetry.space_group_name_H-M   'P 1'
#
loop_
_entity.id
_entity.type
_entity.pdbx_description
1 polymer ?
#
loop_
_entity_poly.entity_id
_entity_poly.type
_entity_poly.pdbx_seq_one_letter_code
_entity_poly.pdbx_strand_id
1 'polypeptide(L)'
;MTESRCGLVCSQCTWKESTGCPGCLQQEHPFWGTCPIKTCCEGKQLPHCGGCPEFPCQPLHDYAYDKEHGEGDGGRLEQCRRWQQEATPVYRSVLMAVTDMDRAKAFYTGVLGLKIVEDIGANVTLEGGVTLQQMDVWKMLLDGRPVTPRHHASELYFEVQDMDGFAARLAEVEFCQPIHEAPWGQRLVRLYDPDGNLIEVGEDMAVVTRRFLESGLTPEQTAARMGVPLEYVQYYGGLT
;
A
#
# COMPACT_ATOMS: atom_id res chain seq x y z
N MET A 1 18.02 8.81 8.70
CA MET A 1 19.07 9.10 7.67
C MET A 1 20.17 8.06 7.81
N THR A 2 20.60 7.44 6.69
CA THR A 2 21.67 6.43 6.68
C THR A 2 23.01 7.06 7.06
N GLU A 3 23.71 6.51 8.04
CA GLU A 3 24.99 7.05 8.53
C GLU A 3 26.19 6.13 8.22
N SER A 4 25.92 4.85 7.93
CA SER A 4 26.96 3.88 7.55
C SER A 4 26.40 2.84 6.58
N ARG A 5 27.29 1.99 6.05
CA ARG A 5 26.89 0.85 5.20
C ARG A 5 26.41 -0.37 6.02
N CYS A 6 26.94 -0.56 7.21
CA CYS A 6 26.76 -1.78 8.01
C CYS A 6 25.75 -1.65 9.18
N GLY A 7 25.06 -0.53 9.33
CA GLY A 7 24.12 -0.30 10.42
C GLY A 7 24.71 0.39 11.65
N LEU A 8 26.01 0.76 11.64
CA LEU A 8 26.57 1.58 12.71
C LEU A 8 25.96 3.00 12.67
N VAL A 9 25.46 3.48 13.80
CA VAL A 9 24.98 4.86 13.97
C VAL A 9 26.18 5.73 14.32
N CYS A 10 26.81 6.34 13.31
CA CYS A 10 28.03 7.12 13.47
C CYS A 10 27.86 8.35 14.37
N SER A 11 26.67 8.91 14.48
CA SER A 11 26.35 10.01 15.40
C SER A 11 26.39 9.61 16.87
N GLN A 12 26.28 8.31 17.16
CA GLN A 12 26.32 7.72 18.52
C GLN A 12 27.64 6.98 18.78
N CYS A 13 28.55 6.97 17.81
CA CYS A 13 29.80 6.23 17.91
C CYS A 13 30.84 7.01 18.76
N THR A 14 31.26 6.44 19.88
CA THR A 14 32.25 7.02 20.78
C THR A 14 33.62 7.24 20.12
N TRP A 15 33.97 6.41 19.15
CA TRP A 15 35.21 6.54 18.35
C TRP A 15 35.20 7.78 17.45
N LYS A 16 34.03 8.22 17.00
CA LYS A 16 33.93 9.41 16.15
C LYS A 16 34.47 10.65 16.86
N GLU A 17 34.11 10.84 18.11
CA GLU A 17 34.58 11.96 18.92
C GLU A 17 36.04 11.81 19.34
N SER A 18 36.42 10.62 19.83
CA SER A 18 37.76 10.39 20.39
C SER A 18 38.89 10.36 19.36
N THR A 19 38.60 9.97 18.11
CA THR A 19 39.62 9.85 17.04
C THR A 19 39.48 10.86 15.90
N GLY A 20 38.48 11.74 15.96
CA GLY A 20 38.18 12.66 14.86
C GLY A 20 37.70 11.95 13.56
N CYS A 21 37.11 10.76 13.69
CA CYS A 21 36.61 10.01 12.53
C CYS A 21 35.47 10.76 11.81
N PRO A 22 35.55 11.00 10.49
CA PRO A 22 34.53 11.71 9.75
C PRO A 22 33.21 10.92 9.60
N GLY A 23 33.20 9.64 9.92
CA GLY A 23 32.09 8.73 9.75
C GLY A 23 32.20 7.84 8.51
N CYS A 24 31.58 6.67 8.54
CA CYS A 24 31.71 5.62 7.53
C CYS A 24 31.51 6.11 6.08
N LEU A 25 30.54 6.97 5.84
CA LEU A 25 30.23 7.44 4.48
C LEU A 25 31.28 8.38 3.90
N GLN A 26 32.02 9.10 4.78
CA GLN A 26 33.03 10.09 4.40
C GLN A 26 34.46 9.55 4.51
N GLN A 27 34.65 8.36 5.11
CA GLN A 27 35.93 7.76 5.34
C GLN A 27 36.39 6.97 4.11
N GLU A 28 37.34 7.51 3.32
CA GLU A 28 37.92 6.82 2.16
C GLU A 28 39.03 5.86 2.57
N HIS A 29 39.89 6.27 3.51
CA HIS A 29 41.07 5.51 3.96
C HIS A 29 41.07 5.36 5.49
N PRO A 30 40.29 4.42 6.04
CA PRO A 30 40.29 4.21 7.49
C PRO A 30 41.65 3.66 7.97
N PHE A 31 42.13 4.16 9.11
CA PHE A 31 43.43 3.74 9.66
C PHE A 31 43.46 2.25 10.07
N TRP A 32 42.30 1.64 10.24
CA TRP A 32 42.13 0.20 10.52
C TRP A 32 42.09 -0.66 9.25
N GLY A 33 42.31 -0.09 8.06
CA GLY A 33 42.31 -0.78 6.78
C GLY A 33 40.95 -0.81 6.10
N THR A 34 40.85 -1.55 5.02
CA THR A 34 39.64 -1.63 4.17
C THR A 34 38.52 -2.37 4.91
N CYS A 35 37.35 -1.75 5.01
CA CYS A 35 36.17 -2.40 5.58
C CYS A 35 35.47 -3.29 4.52
N PRO A 36 35.46 -4.62 4.69
CA PRO A 36 34.89 -5.53 3.69
C PRO A 36 33.37 -5.32 3.53
N ILE A 37 32.67 -4.94 4.60
CA ILE A 37 31.21 -4.67 4.54
C ILE A 37 30.96 -3.41 3.71
N LYS A 38 31.71 -2.33 3.95
CA LYS A 38 31.59 -1.11 3.15
C LYS A 38 31.89 -1.36 1.70
N THR A 39 32.98 -2.03 1.39
CA THR A 39 33.40 -2.35 0.02
C THR A 39 32.35 -3.18 -0.71
N CYS A 40 31.78 -4.21 -0.06
CA CYS A 40 30.72 -5.04 -0.63
C CYS A 40 29.46 -4.22 -0.91
N CYS A 41 29.01 -3.42 0.06
CA CYS A 41 27.80 -2.61 -0.06
C CYS A 41 27.93 -1.56 -1.18
N GLU A 42 29.07 -0.85 -1.23
CA GLU A 42 29.36 0.17 -2.26
C GLU A 42 29.57 -0.44 -3.65
N GLY A 43 30.19 -1.62 -3.73
CA GLY A 43 30.31 -2.38 -4.98
C GLY A 43 28.97 -2.82 -5.56
N LYS A 44 27.98 -3.02 -4.71
CA LYS A 44 26.57 -3.28 -5.11
C LYS A 44 25.75 -2.00 -5.31
N GLN A 45 26.36 -0.83 -5.17
CA GLN A 45 25.70 0.49 -5.28
C GLN A 45 24.52 0.68 -4.31
N LEU A 46 24.59 0.11 -3.11
CA LEU A 46 23.54 0.18 -2.10
C LEU A 46 23.86 1.30 -1.09
N PRO A 47 22.83 2.01 -0.60
CA PRO A 47 23.02 3.02 0.45
C PRO A 47 23.43 2.39 1.78
N HIS A 48 22.94 1.18 2.09
CA HIS A 48 23.28 0.38 3.28
C HIS A 48 22.94 -1.09 3.04
N CYS A 49 23.50 -1.97 3.88
CA CYS A 49 23.33 -3.43 3.71
C CYS A 49 21.88 -3.92 3.84
N GLY A 50 21.02 -3.21 4.55
CA GLY A 50 19.59 -3.57 4.66
C GLY A 50 18.83 -3.59 3.33
N GLY A 51 19.30 -2.86 2.32
CA GLY A 51 18.73 -2.90 0.97
C GLY A 51 19.25 -4.04 0.09
N CYS A 52 20.15 -4.89 0.61
CA CYS A 52 20.72 -5.99 -0.15
C CYS A 52 19.75 -7.18 -0.24
N PRO A 53 19.56 -7.80 -1.42
CA PRO A 53 18.73 -9.01 -1.54
C PRO A 53 19.21 -10.19 -0.67
N GLU A 54 20.51 -10.22 -0.34
CA GLU A 54 21.13 -11.25 0.51
C GLU A 54 21.11 -10.90 2.00
N PHE A 55 20.44 -9.81 2.39
CA PHE A 55 20.37 -9.38 3.79
C PHE A 55 19.48 -10.29 4.65
N PRO A 56 19.93 -10.70 5.86
CA PRO A 56 21.26 -10.51 6.41
C PRO A 56 22.24 -11.57 5.87
N CYS A 57 23.30 -11.12 5.19
CA CYS A 57 24.32 -12.02 4.67
C CYS A 57 25.29 -12.44 5.79
N GLN A 58 25.97 -13.58 5.62
CA GLN A 58 26.88 -14.14 6.64
C GLN A 58 27.99 -13.15 7.05
N PRO A 59 28.69 -12.47 6.13
CA PRO A 59 29.73 -11.50 6.52
C PRO A 59 29.22 -10.36 7.41
N LEU A 60 28.02 -9.83 7.14
CA LEU A 60 27.44 -8.80 7.98
C LEU A 60 26.96 -9.33 9.31
N HIS A 61 26.41 -10.56 9.34
CA HIS A 61 26.00 -11.24 10.56
C HIS A 61 27.18 -11.44 11.48
N ASP A 62 28.25 -12.04 10.97
CA ASP A 62 29.46 -12.30 11.77
C ASP A 62 30.03 -10.99 12.32
N TYR A 63 30.06 -9.94 11.51
CA TYR A 63 30.53 -8.62 11.92
C TYR A 63 29.62 -7.96 12.99
N ALA A 64 28.31 -8.16 12.92
CA ALA A 64 27.35 -7.58 13.87
C ALA A 64 27.38 -8.28 15.24
N TYR A 65 27.86 -9.53 15.29
CA TYR A 65 28.00 -10.29 16.52
C TYR A 65 29.46 -10.47 16.99
N ASP A 66 30.42 -9.84 16.32
CA ASP A 66 31.82 -9.82 16.71
C ASP A 66 32.01 -8.92 17.96
N LYS A 67 32.34 -9.56 19.10
CA LYS A 67 32.57 -8.86 20.36
C LYS A 67 33.98 -8.29 20.49
N GLU A 68 34.91 -8.71 19.65
CA GLU A 68 36.29 -8.24 19.69
C GLU A 68 36.47 -6.93 18.92
N HIS A 69 35.68 -6.76 17.81
CA HIS A 69 35.82 -5.62 16.90
C HIS A 69 34.53 -4.80 16.74
N GLY A 70 33.52 -5.07 17.54
CA GLY A 70 32.22 -4.36 17.45
C GLY A 70 31.41 -4.46 18.74
N GLU A 71 30.17 -4.03 18.67
CA GLU A 71 29.24 -4.05 19.80
C GLU A 71 28.80 -5.48 20.16
N GLY A 72 28.83 -6.40 19.19
CA GLY A 72 28.58 -7.83 19.38
C GLY A 72 27.17 -8.23 19.81
N ASP A 73 26.20 -7.30 19.67
CA ASP A 73 24.82 -7.44 20.14
C ASP A 73 23.79 -7.59 18.99
N GLY A 74 24.26 -7.54 17.74
CA GLY A 74 23.39 -7.58 16.55
C GLY A 74 22.68 -6.27 16.22
N GLY A 75 22.87 -5.20 16.97
CA GLY A 75 22.21 -3.89 16.78
C GLY A 75 22.41 -3.31 15.39
N ARG A 76 23.52 -3.62 14.71
CA ARG A 76 23.79 -3.24 13.32
C ARG A 76 22.77 -3.83 12.34
N LEU A 77 22.34 -5.07 12.54
CA LEU A 77 21.34 -5.73 11.70
C LEU A 77 19.97 -5.07 11.90
N GLU A 78 19.62 -4.78 13.16
CA GLU A 78 18.36 -4.10 13.48
C GLU A 78 18.33 -2.69 12.88
N GLN A 79 19.43 -1.96 12.96
CA GLN A 79 19.52 -0.62 12.37
C GLN A 79 19.42 -0.66 10.84
N CYS A 80 20.04 -1.64 10.18
CA CYS A 80 19.89 -1.84 8.74
C CYS A 80 18.43 -2.15 8.35
N ARG A 81 17.72 -2.99 9.12
CA ARG A 81 16.28 -3.25 8.92
C ARG A 81 15.46 -1.97 9.09
N ARG A 82 15.74 -1.18 10.12
CA ARG A 82 15.05 0.08 10.38
C ARG A 82 15.21 1.05 9.21
N TRP A 83 16.43 1.26 8.70
CA TRP A 83 16.67 2.13 7.54
C TRP A 83 15.95 1.64 6.28
N GLN A 84 15.88 0.33 6.07
CA GLN A 84 15.11 -0.23 4.96
C GLN A 84 13.61 0.05 5.12
N GLN A 85 13.06 -0.16 6.32
CA GLN A 85 11.64 0.10 6.61
C GLN A 85 11.31 1.58 6.47
N GLU A 86 12.16 2.49 6.98
CA GLU A 86 11.98 3.94 6.86
C GLU A 86 11.97 4.41 5.39
N ALA A 87 12.71 3.75 4.51
CA ALA A 87 12.77 4.05 3.08
C ALA A 87 11.66 3.37 2.25
N THR A 88 10.94 2.42 2.82
CA THR A 88 9.88 1.70 2.13
C THR A 88 8.59 2.54 2.14
N PRO A 89 8.02 2.90 0.98
CA PRO A 89 6.74 3.59 0.93
C PRO A 89 5.63 2.76 1.57
N VAL A 90 4.80 3.42 2.36
CA VAL A 90 3.60 2.81 2.95
C VAL A 90 2.39 3.40 2.25
N TYR A 91 1.55 2.54 1.64
CA TYR A 91 0.29 2.98 1.07
C TYR A 91 -0.60 3.58 2.17
N ARG A 92 -1.17 4.75 1.91
CA ARG A 92 -2.07 5.44 2.83
C ARG A 92 -3.47 5.60 2.27
N SER A 93 -3.56 6.13 1.05
CA SER A 93 -4.84 6.38 0.39
C SER A 93 -4.66 6.59 -1.11
N VAL A 94 -5.77 6.51 -1.83
CA VAL A 94 -5.91 7.12 -3.16
C VAL A 94 -6.45 8.54 -2.98
N LEU A 95 -5.91 9.52 -3.71
CA LEU A 95 -6.41 10.88 -3.73
C LEU A 95 -7.31 11.08 -4.96
N MET A 96 -8.56 11.49 -4.71
CA MET A 96 -9.57 11.75 -5.74
C MET A 96 -9.74 13.27 -5.88
N ALA A 97 -9.44 13.81 -7.06
CA ALA A 97 -9.62 15.24 -7.33
C ALA A 97 -11.11 15.58 -7.51
N VAL A 98 -11.62 16.54 -6.72
CA VAL A 98 -13.04 16.92 -6.72
C VAL A 98 -13.20 18.42 -6.89
N THR A 99 -14.19 18.84 -7.67
CA THR A 99 -14.47 20.26 -7.97
C THR A 99 -15.31 20.92 -6.89
N ASP A 100 -16.19 20.14 -6.25
CA ASP A 100 -17.07 20.59 -5.18
C ASP A 100 -16.96 19.61 -3.99
N MET A 101 -16.31 20.06 -2.92
CA MET A 101 -16.02 19.22 -1.76
C MET A 101 -17.29 18.79 -1.02
N ASP A 102 -18.29 19.66 -0.90
CA ASP A 102 -19.53 19.31 -0.18
C ASP A 102 -20.36 18.30 -0.97
N ARG A 103 -20.43 18.45 -2.28
CA ARG A 103 -21.08 17.47 -3.18
C ARG A 103 -20.35 16.12 -3.14
N ALA A 104 -19.02 16.14 -3.17
CA ALA A 104 -18.23 14.92 -3.06
C ALA A 104 -18.44 14.24 -1.71
N LYS A 105 -18.36 14.97 -0.58
CA LYS A 105 -18.65 14.43 0.77
C LYS A 105 -20.03 13.79 0.81
N ALA A 106 -21.06 14.47 0.30
CA ALA A 106 -22.43 13.94 0.28
C ALA A 106 -22.54 12.62 -0.49
N PHE A 107 -21.84 12.52 -1.64
CA PHE A 107 -21.80 11.29 -2.42
C PHE A 107 -21.09 10.15 -1.67
N TYR A 108 -19.83 10.36 -1.24
CA TYR A 108 -19.04 9.31 -0.61
C TYR A 108 -19.61 8.85 0.74
N THR A 109 -20.26 9.75 1.51
CA THR A 109 -20.90 9.37 2.77
C THR A 109 -22.32 8.84 2.56
N GLY A 110 -23.10 9.41 1.66
CA GLY A 110 -24.51 9.05 1.45
C GLY A 110 -24.69 7.81 0.59
N VAL A 111 -23.99 7.75 -0.57
CA VAL A 111 -24.10 6.63 -1.52
C VAL A 111 -23.23 5.46 -1.08
N LEU A 112 -21.92 5.69 -0.85
CA LEU A 112 -20.98 4.63 -0.50
C LEU A 112 -20.97 4.30 1.01
N GLY A 113 -21.47 5.21 1.87
CA GLY A 113 -21.54 4.99 3.31
C GLY A 113 -20.22 5.15 4.05
N LEU A 114 -19.19 5.76 3.42
CA LEU A 114 -17.89 5.98 4.06
C LEU A 114 -17.97 7.04 5.14
N LYS A 115 -17.19 6.88 6.21
CA LYS A 115 -17.12 7.90 7.27
C LYS A 115 -15.95 8.86 7.01
N ILE A 116 -16.16 10.11 7.37
CA ILE A 116 -15.07 11.10 7.39
C ILE A 116 -14.19 10.81 8.61
N VAL A 117 -12.90 10.61 8.35
CA VAL A 117 -11.86 10.42 9.38
C VAL A 117 -11.22 11.75 9.74
N GLU A 118 -10.97 12.59 8.74
CA GLU A 118 -10.37 13.91 8.92
C GLU A 118 -10.87 14.86 7.84
N ASP A 119 -11.19 16.09 8.22
CA ASP A 119 -11.60 17.16 7.29
C ASP A 119 -10.78 18.42 7.59
N ILE A 120 -9.89 18.77 6.66
CA ILE A 120 -9.09 20.01 6.72
C ILE A 120 -9.46 20.99 5.60
N GLY A 121 -10.71 20.94 5.15
CA GLY A 121 -11.28 21.82 4.13
C GLY A 121 -10.93 21.38 2.70
N ALA A 122 -9.75 21.73 2.20
CA ALA A 122 -9.34 21.37 0.84
C ALA A 122 -8.92 19.90 0.67
N ASN A 123 -8.80 19.16 1.76
CA ASN A 123 -8.48 17.73 1.78
C ASN A 123 -9.34 17.04 2.85
N VAL A 124 -10.00 15.95 2.47
CA VAL A 124 -10.90 15.19 3.35
C VAL A 124 -10.54 13.70 3.25
N THR A 125 -10.10 13.12 4.35
CA THR A 125 -9.79 11.69 4.44
C THR A 125 -11.03 10.93 4.88
N LEU A 126 -11.37 9.90 4.11
CA LEU A 126 -12.45 8.96 4.39
C LEU A 126 -11.87 7.62 4.85
N GLU A 127 -12.68 6.81 5.52
CA GLU A 127 -12.29 5.44 5.84
C GLU A 127 -12.04 4.60 4.57
N GLY A 128 -11.32 3.48 4.69
CA GLY A 128 -11.00 2.61 3.55
C GLY A 128 -9.88 3.12 2.65
N GLY A 129 -9.19 4.22 3.01
CA GLY A 129 -8.05 4.72 2.23
C GLY A 129 -8.44 5.56 1.02
N VAL A 130 -9.56 6.27 1.09
CA VAL A 130 -9.98 7.26 0.09
C VAL A 130 -9.77 8.66 0.66
N THR A 131 -9.19 9.56 -0.13
CA THR A 131 -8.99 10.97 0.24
C THR A 131 -9.51 11.87 -0.88
N LEU A 132 -10.37 12.80 -0.55
CA LEU A 132 -10.87 13.82 -1.47
C LEU A 132 -9.94 15.02 -1.45
N GLN A 133 -9.52 15.49 -2.62
CA GLN A 133 -8.64 16.65 -2.76
C GLN A 133 -9.31 17.70 -3.63
N GLN A 134 -9.40 18.95 -3.13
CA GLN A 134 -9.97 20.05 -3.90
C GLN A 134 -9.21 20.25 -5.22
N MET A 135 -9.93 20.36 -6.33
CA MET A 135 -9.38 20.40 -7.69
C MET A 135 -8.35 21.52 -7.92
N ASP A 136 -8.58 22.69 -7.36
CA ASP A 136 -7.65 23.82 -7.54
C ASP A 136 -6.30 23.55 -6.87
N VAL A 137 -6.32 22.98 -5.67
CA VAL A 137 -5.11 22.52 -4.98
C VAL A 137 -4.44 21.38 -5.75
N TRP A 138 -5.23 20.42 -6.24
CA TRP A 138 -4.72 19.32 -7.07
C TRP A 138 -3.97 19.81 -8.30
N LYS A 139 -4.54 20.75 -9.06
CA LYS A 139 -3.90 21.36 -10.22
C LYS A 139 -2.62 22.11 -9.86
N MET A 140 -2.62 22.84 -8.74
CA MET A 140 -1.41 23.52 -8.24
C MET A 140 -0.28 22.52 -7.94
N LEU A 141 -0.59 21.38 -7.28
CA LEU A 141 0.39 20.33 -6.95
C LEU A 141 0.93 19.62 -8.21
N LEU A 142 0.18 19.62 -9.31
CA LEU A 142 0.57 19.03 -10.59
C LEU A 142 1.12 20.04 -11.60
N ASP A 143 1.55 21.23 -11.17
CA ASP A 143 2.04 22.30 -12.06
C ASP A 143 1.07 22.62 -13.21
N GLY A 144 -0.24 22.61 -12.94
CA GLY A 144 -1.29 22.91 -13.91
C GLY A 144 -1.55 21.82 -14.95
N ARG A 145 -1.05 20.61 -14.77
CA ARG A 145 -1.33 19.49 -15.68
C ARG A 145 -2.83 19.21 -15.75
N PRO A 146 -3.36 18.86 -16.94
CA PRO A 146 -4.78 18.59 -17.09
C PRO A 146 -5.21 17.34 -16.34
N VAL A 147 -6.39 17.40 -15.74
CA VAL A 147 -7.08 16.24 -15.15
C VAL A 147 -8.14 15.79 -16.16
N THR A 148 -8.14 14.52 -16.51
CA THR A 148 -9.09 13.93 -17.44
C THR A 148 -10.12 13.12 -16.67
N PRO A 149 -11.38 13.59 -16.54
CA PRO A 149 -12.47 12.78 -15.99
C PRO A 149 -12.73 11.55 -16.87
N ARG A 150 -13.32 10.50 -16.31
CA ARG A 150 -13.75 9.30 -17.05
C ARG A 150 -12.62 8.64 -17.87
N HIS A 151 -11.40 8.64 -17.34
CA HIS A 151 -10.25 8.07 -18.06
C HIS A 151 -10.26 6.53 -18.11
N HIS A 152 -11.07 5.83 -17.28
CA HIS A 152 -11.25 4.36 -17.21
C HIS A 152 -9.96 3.54 -17.07
N ALA A 153 -8.85 4.16 -16.65
CA ALA A 153 -7.58 3.49 -16.44
C ALA A 153 -7.42 2.96 -15.00
N SER A 154 -8.32 3.38 -14.11
CA SER A 154 -8.40 2.93 -12.72
C SER A 154 -9.82 3.09 -12.21
N GLU A 155 -10.17 2.33 -11.19
CA GLU A 155 -11.44 2.44 -10.48
C GLU A 155 -11.21 2.23 -8.98
N LEU A 156 -12.13 2.77 -8.17
CA LEU A 156 -12.26 2.38 -6.77
C LEU A 156 -13.15 1.15 -6.71
N TYR A 157 -12.67 0.07 -6.10
CA TYR A 157 -13.43 -1.17 -5.94
C TYR A 157 -13.93 -1.31 -4.51
N PHE A 158 -15.24 -1.56 -4.37
CA PHE A 158 -15.92 -1.83 -3.12
C PHE A 158 -16.72 -3.11 -3.21
N GLU A 159 -16.97 -3.75 -2.07
CA GLU A 159 -17.87 -4.89 -1.97
C GLU A 159 -19.00 -4.60 -0.99
N VAL A 160 -20.18 -5.16 -1.32
CA VAL A 160 -21.37 -5.09 -0.46
C VAL A 160 -21.95 -6.48 -0.24
N GLN A 161 -22.46 -6.74 0.95
CA GLN A 161 -23.14 -8.00 1.26
C GLN A 161 -24.59 -8.02 0.75
N ASP A 162 -25.21 -6.86 0.61
CA ASP A 162 -26.57 -6.67 0.12
C ASP A 162 -26.58 -5.71 -1.08
N MET A 163 -26.50 -6.29 -2.28
CA MET A 163 -26.52 -5.54 -3.54
C MET A 163 -27.91 -4.87 -3.77
N ASP A 164 -29.00 -5.50 -3.34
CA ASP A 164 -30.34 -4.93 -3.53
C ASP A 164 -30.57 -3.73 -2.60
N GLY A 165 -30.11 -3.82 -1.36
CA GLY A 165 -30.10 -2.71 -0.43
C GLY A 165 -29.19 -1.57 -0.86
N PHE A 166 -28.05 -1.89 -1.49
CA PHE A 166 -27.19 -0.87 -2.08
C PHE A 166 -27.82 -0.20 -3.29
N ALA A 167 -28.49 -0.94 -4.17
CA ALA A 167 -29.18 -0.43 -5.36
C ALA A 167 -30.21 0.66 -5.03
N ALA A 168 -30.85 0.58 -3.86
CA ALA A 168 -31.81 1.58 -3.40
C ALA A 168 -31.18 2.98 -3.16
N ARG A 169 -29.84 3.08 -3.04
CA ARG A 169 -29.11 4.35 -2.87
C ARG A 169 -28.73 5.01 -4.19
N LEU A 170 -28.96 4.35 -5.33
CA LEU A 170 -28.43 4.74 -6.64
C LEU A 170 -29.40 5.57 -7.49
N ALA A 171 -30.49 6.11 -6.94
CA ALA A 171 -31.57 6.77 -7.70
C ALA A 171 -31.08 7.98 -8.54
N GLU A 172 -30.08 8.72 -8.07
CA GLU A 172 -29.56 9.93 -8.73
C GLU A 172 -28.08 9.79 -9.14
N VAL A 173 -27.61 8.55 -9.27
CA VAL A 173 -26.20 8.27 -9.60
C VAL A 173 -26.06 7.98 -11.09
N GLU A 174 -25.03 8.56 -11.72
CA GLU A 174 -24.69 8.28 -13.12
C GLU A 174 -23.97 6.93 -13.23
N PHE A 175 -24.47 6.05 -14.08
CA PHE A 175 -23.87 4.74 -14.34
C PHE A 175 -22.90 4.79 -15.52
N CYS A 176 -21.72 4.20 -15.33
CA CYS A 176 -20.89 3.72 -16.43
C CYS A 176 -21.46 2.40 -16.97
N GLN A 177 -21.88 1.51 -16.06
CA GLN A 177 -22.49 0.22 -16.37
C GLN A 177 -23.52 -0.12 -15.28
N PRO A 178 -24.79 -0.35 -15.63
CA PRO A 178 -25.82 -0.71 -14.65
C PRO A 178 -25.53 -2.06 -13.98
N ILE A 179 -26.28 -2.36 -12.92
CA ILE A 179 -26.15 -3.64 -12.21
C ILE A 179 -26.33 -4.81 -13.21
N HIS A 180 -25.37 -5.69 -13.24
CA HIS A 180 -25.38 -6.91 -14.06
C HIS A 180 -24.60 -8.01 -13.35
N GLU A 181 -24.76 -9.25 -13.82
CA GLU A 181 -23.99 -10.39 -13.33
C GLU A 181 -22.77 -10.60 -14.24
N ALA A 182 -21.58 -10.59 -13.64
CA ALA A 182 -20.33 -10.93 -14.31
C ALA A 182 -20.25 -12.42 -14.66
N PRO A 183 -19.35 -12.82 -15.59
CA PRO A 183 -19.20 -14.23 -15.98
C PRO A 183 -18.93 -15.20 -14.82
N TRP A 184 -18.30 -14.74 -13.75
CA TRP A 184 -18.04 -15.51 -12.53
C TRP A 184 -19.18 -15.51 -11.51
N GLY A 185 -20.31 -14.87 -11.84
CA GLY A 185 -21.52 -14.89 -11.05
C GLY A 185 -21.68 -13.75 -10.03
N GLN A 186 -20.72 -12.86 -9.90
CA GLN A 186 -20.82 -11.68 -9.05
C GLN A 186 -21.73 -10.63 -9.69
N ARG A 187 -22.73 -10.13 -8.97
CA ARG A 187 -23.45 -8.94 -9.39
C ARG A 187 -22.59 -7.72 -9.08
N LEU A 188 -22.47 -6.80 -10.00
CA LEU A 188 -21.70 -5.57 -9.85
C LEU A 188 -22.31 -4.41 -10.62
N VAL A 189 -21.93 -3.20 -10.23
CA VAL A 189 -22.30 -1.96 -10.89
C VAL A 189 -21.07 -1.08 -11.03
N ARG A 190 -20.94 -0.38 -12.17
CA ARG A 190 -19.95 0.68 -12.33
C ARG A 190 -20.66 2.03 -12.44
N LEU A 191 -20.24 2.95 -11.62
CA LEU A 191 -20.83 4.29 -11.54
C LEU A 191 -19.74 5.36 -11.50
N TYR A 192 -20.14 6.60 -11.72
CA TYR A 192 -19.26 7.76 -11.58
C TYR A 192 -19.59 8.49 -10.29
N ASP A 193 -18.53 8.98 -9.62
CA ASP A 193 -18.72 10.05 -8.65
C ASP A 193 -19.10 11.36 -9.36
N PRO A 194 -19.47 12.43 -8.63
CA PRO A 194 -19.86 13.72 -9.24
C PRO A 194 -18.79 14.38 -10.13
N ASP A 195 -17.53 13.96 -10.03
CA ASP A 195 -16.40 14.48 -10.81
C ASP A 195 -15.93 13.52 -11.92
N GLY A 196 -16.64 12.41 -12.12
CA GLY A 196 -16.37 11.44 -13.17
C GLY A 196 -15.28 10.42 -12.85
N ASN A 197 -14.98 10.22 -11.57
CA ASN A 197 -14.11 9.14 -11.15
C ASN A 197 -14.89 7.82 -11.16
N LEU A 198 -14.28 6.76 -11.71
CA LEU A 198 -14.92 5.45 -11.86
C LEU A 198 -14.89 4.68 -10.54
N ILE A 199 -16.03 4.10 -10.19
CA ILE A 199 -16.24 3.30 -8.99
C ILE A 199 -16.96 2.01 -9.39
N GLU A 200 -16.42 0.86 -9.00
CA GLU A 200 -17.10 -0.42 -9.06
C GLU A 200 -17.56 -0.83 -7.66
N VAL A 201 -18.80 -1.28 -7.56
CA VAL A 201 -19.33 -1.91 -6.35
C VAL A 201 -19.84 -3.29 -6.74
N GLY A 202 -19.22 -4.34 -6.19
CA GLY A 202 -19.57 -5.73 -6.41
C GLY A 202 -20.20 -6.39 -5.18
N GLU A 203 -20.86 -7.52 -5.38
CA GLU A 203 -21.22 -8.39 -4.26
C GLU A 203 -19.96 -8.93 -3.57
N ASP A 204 -19.96 -8.99 -2.25
CA ASP A 204 -18.95 -9.72 -1.49
C ASP A 204 -18.82 -11.16 -2.00
N MET A 205 -17.60 -11.58 -2.31
CA MET A 205 -17.36 -12.89 -2.94
C MET A 205 -17.75 -14.06 -2.05
N ALA A 206 -17.80 -13.89 -0.72
CA ALA A 206 -18.35 -14.90 0.18
C ALA A 206 -19.87 -15.04 0.02
N VAL A 207 -20.58 -13.95 -0.26
CA VAL A 207 -22.03 -13.99 -0.59
C VAL A 207 -22.25 -14.74 -1.89
N VAL A 208 -21.47 -14.44 -2.93
CA VAL A 208 -21.55 -15.13 -4.22
C VAL A 208 -21.28 -16.63 -4.07
N THR A 209 -20.24 -16.99 -3.32
CA THR A 209 -19.87 -18.39 -3.07
C THR A 209 -21.00 -19.13 -2.35
N ARG A 210 -21.52 -18.56 -1.25
CA ARG A 210 -22.64 -19.17 -0.51
C ARG A 210 -23.89 -19.32 -1.37
N ARG A 211 -24.24 -18.31 -2.18
CA ARG A 211 -25.38 -18.35 -3.09
C ARG A 211 -25.31 -19.52 -4.06
N PHE A 212 -24.15 -19.83 -4.61
CA PHE A 212 -23.97 -21.00 -5.49
C PHE A 212 -24.07 -22.32 -4.73
N LEU A 213 -23.46 -22.43 -3.56
CA LEU A 213 -23.56 -23.63 -2.72
C LEU A 213 -25.02 -23.88 -2.28
N GLU A 214 -25.74 -22.84 -1.85
CA GLU A 214 -27.15 -22.91 -1.46
C GLU A 214 -28.09 -23.25 -2.65
N SER A 215 -27.68 -22.91 -3.88
CA SER A 215 -28.41 -23.32 -5.09
C SER A 215 -28.25 -24.81 -5.42
N GLY A 216 -27.43 -25.55 -4.67
CA GLY A 216 -27.20 -26.97 -4.80
C GLY A 216 -25.96 -27.36 -5.62
N LEU A 217 -25.10 -26.41 -5.99
CA LEU A 217 -23.82 -26.74 -6.62
C LEU A 217 -22.87 -27.35 -5.59
N THR A 218 -22.08 -28.36 -6.00
CA THR A 218 -20.96 -28.84 -5.16
C THR A 218 -19.83 -27.78 -5.08
N PRO A 219 -18.92 -27.87 -4.10
CA PRO A 219 -17.76 -26.98 -4.05
C PRO A 219 -16.95 -26.95 -5.35
N GLU A 220 -16.76 -28.11 -6.01
CA GLU A 220 -16.03 -28.23 -7.28
C GLU A 220 -16.80 -27.55 -8.42
N GLN A 221 -18.12 -27.73 -8.47
CA GLN A 221 -18.97 -27.07 -9.46
C GLN A 221 -19.00 -25.56 -9.25
N THR A 222 -19.05 -25.11 -7.99
CA THR A 222 -18.97 -23.69 -7.63
C THR A 222 -17.62 -23.09 -8.05
N ALA A 223 -16.51 -23.76 -7.77
CA ALA A 223 -15.18 -23.33 -8.19
C ALA A 223 -15.08 -23.18 -9.72
N ALA A 224 -15.58 -24.17 -10.45
CA ALA A 224 -15.63 -24.14 -11.91
C ALA A 224 -16.52 -23.00 -12.45
N ARG A 225 -17.71 -22.77 -11.84
CA ARG A 225 -18.64 -21.70 -12.20
C ARG A 225 -18.06 -20.31 -11.96
N MET A 226 -17.32 -20.13 -10.87
CA MET A 226 -16.70 -18.87 -10.50
C MET A 226 -15.32 -18.66 -11.15
N GLY A 227 -14.72 -19.70 -11.72
CA GLY A 227 -13.37 -19.64 -12.30
C GLY A 227 -12.27 -19.46 -11.25
N VAL A 228 -12.45 -20.03 -10.06
CA VAL A 228 -11.53 -19.91 -8.91
C VAL A 228 -11.03 -21.30 -8.46
N PRO A 229 -9.91 -21.38 -7.70
CA PRO A 229 -9.47 -22.63 -7.08
C PRO A 229 -10.49 -23.16 -6.06
N LEU A 230 -10.49 -24.49 -5.82
CA LEU A 230 -11.39 -25.14 -4.85
C LEU A 230 -11.19 -24.61 -3.44
N GLU A 231 -9.93 -24.33 -3.05
CA GLU A 231 -9.58 -23.79 -1.75
C GLU A 231 -10.21 -22.42 -1.49
N TYR A 232 -10.40 -21.62 -2.55
CA TYR A 232 -11.12 -20.34 -2.48
C TYR A 232 -12.58 -20.56 -2.06
N VAL A 233 -13.27 -21.53 -2.70
CA VAL A 233 -14.66 -21.89 -2.37
C VAL A 233 -14.77 -22.44 -0.96
N GLN A 234 -13.82 -23.28 -0.54
CA GLN A 234 -13.78 -23.82 0.82
C GLN A 234 -13.65 -22.72 1.85
N TYR A 235 -12.74 -21.77 1.63
CA TYR A 235 -12.52 -20.64 2.54
C TYR A 235 -13.74 -19.72 2.63
N TYR A 236 -14.23 -19.20 1.50
CA TYR A 236 -15.34 -18.25 1.47
C TYR A 236 -16.71 -18.90 1.69
N GLY A 237 -16.85 -20.19 1.42
CA GLY A 237 -18.05 -20.98 1.70
C GLY A 237 -18.17 -21.44 3.15
N GLY A 238 -17.13 -21.24 3.97
CA GLY A 238 -17.13 -21.71 5.38
C GLY A 238 -17.08 -23.23 5.51
N LEU A 239 -16.39 -23.91 4.60
CA LEU A 239 -16.30 -25.39 4.55
C LEU A 239 -14.98 -25.92 5.17
N THR A 240 -14.16 -25.04 5.75
CA THR A 240 -12.87 -25.36 6.41
C THR A 240 -13.04 -25.34 7.94
#